data_18cd15514a50280af80893c19cb633a3
#
_entry.id   18cd15514a50280af80893c19cb633a3
#
_cell.length_a   1.000
_cell.length_b   1.000
_cell.length_c   1.000
_cell.angle_alpha   90.00
_cell.angle_beta   90.00
_cell.angle_gamma   90.00
#
_symmetry.space_group_name_H-M   'P 1'
#
loop_
_entity.id
_entity.type
_entity.pdbx_description
1 polymer ?
#
loop_
_entity_poly.entity_id
_entity_poly.type
_entity_poly.pdbx_seq_one_letter_code
_entity_poly.pdbx_strand_id
1 'polypeptide(L)'
;MRDMSEAPMTWKKGGCHCGAVRFEVLAPDEIEATECTCSICRKAGYLHLIVPAPRFRLLTGENQLTTYSFNTGTAKHHFCSVCGIKSFYVPRSKPDGYSVNVRCLDEGQVRVARIALFDGKHWEEAMTTRVLDV
;
A
#
# COMPACT_ATOMS: atom_id res chain seq x y z
N MET A 1 12.20 -9.37 23.69
CA MET A 1 11.25 -9.11 22.62
C MET A 1 11.96 -9.07 21.29
N ARG A 2 11.42 -9.73 20.30
CA ARG A 2 12.07 -9.78 18.98
C ARG A 2 11.96 -8.45 18.25
N ASP A 3 13.07 -7.99 17.68
CA ASP A 3 13.10 -6.82 16.84
C ASP A 3 12.34 -7.12 15.53
N MET A 4 11.45 -6.22 15.13
CA MET A 4 10.68 -6.36 13.91
C MET A 4 11.57 -6.44 12.66
N SER A 5 12.74 -5.78 12.68
CA SER A 5 13.69 -5.84 11.56
C SER A 5 14.29 -7.23 11.36
N GLU A 6 14.23 -8.08 12.37
CA GLU A 6 14.74 -9.46 12.32
C GLU A 6 13.69 -10.47 11.93
N ALA A 7 12.43 -10.07 11.80
CA ALA A 7 11.37 -10.99 11.38
C ALA A 7 11.64 -11.48 9.96
N PRO A 8 11.54 -12.81 9.73
CA PRO A 8 11.72 -13.34 8.38
C PRO A 8 10.65 -12.78 7.45
N MET A 9 11.09 -12.41 6.25
CA MET A 9 10.21 -11.86 5.22
C MET A 9 10.15 -12.80 4.04
N THR A 10 8.97 -12.96 3.48
CA THR A 10 8.75 -13.72 2.26
C THR A 10 7.93 -12.89 1.29
N TRP A 11 7.95 -13.28 0.01
CA TRP A 11 7.17 -12.59 -1.01
C TRP A 11 5.70 -12.96 -0.87
N LYS A 12 4.88 -11.96 -0.56
CA LYS A 12 3.43 -12.11 -0.40
C LYS A 12 2.75 -11.74 -1.71
N LYS A 13 1.80 -12.53 -2.14
CA LYS A 13 1.13 -12.38 -3.44
C LYS A 13 -0.19 -11.66 -3.30
N GLY A 14 -0.53 -10.86 -4.30
CA GLY A 14 -1.80 -10.17 -4.37
C GLY A 14 -2.06 -9.62 -5.76
N GLY A 15 -3.15 -8.89 -5.89
CA GLY A 15 -3.52 -8.28 -7.14
C GLY A 15 -4.94 -7.71 -7.13
N CYS A 16 -5.42 -7.30 -8.32
CA CYS A 16 -6.77 -6.80 -8.49
C CYS A 16 -7.78 -7.95 -8.56
N HIS A 17 -9.06 -7.58 -8.57
CA HIS A 17 -10.13 -8.57 -8.55
C HIS A 17 -10.18 -9.44 -9.83
N CYS A 18 -9.99 -8.84 -11.00
CA CYS A 18 -10.07 -9.59 -12.26
C CYS A 18 -8.82 -10.40 -12.56
N GLY A 19 -7.73 -10.21 -11.80
CA GLY A 19 -6.47 -10.92 -11.99
C GLY A 19 -5.55 -10.35 -13.05
N ALA A 20 -5.95 -9.29 -13.76
CA ALA A 20 -5.08 -8.66 -14.78
C ALA A 20 -3.82 -8.07 -14.15
N VAL A 21 -3.93 -7.50 -12.96
CA VAL A 21 -2.81 -6.92 -12.20
C VAL A 21 -2.42 -7.88 -11.08
N ARG A 22 -1.18 -8.37 -11.11
CA ARG A 22 -0.64 -9.23 -10.05
C ARG A 22 0.69 -8.67 -9.58
N PHE A 23 0.92 -8.75 -8.28
CA PHE A 23 2.15 -8.25 -7.67
C PHE A 23 2.61 -9.15 -6.53
N GLU A 24 3.85 -8.91 -6.10
CA GLU A 24 4.40 -9.49 -4.86
C GLU A 24 4.99 -8.37 -4.01
N VAL A 25 4.88 -8.52 -2.71
CA VAL A 25 5.52 -7.62 -1.74
C VAL A 25 6.28 -8.43 -0.71
N LEU A 26 7.51 -8.01 -0.42
CA LEU A 26 8.34 -8.67 0.59
C LEU A 26 7.94 -8.16 1.98
N ALA A 27 7.39 -9.04 2.78
CA ALA A 27 6.83 -8.69 4.08
C ALA A 27 6.86 -9.89 5.05
N PRO A 28 6.84 -9.64 6.37
CA PRO A 28 6.69 -10.73 7.34
C PRO A 28 5.26 -11.29 7.30
N ASP A 29 5.06 -12.44 7.92
CA ASP A 29 3.74 -13.07 7.99
C ASP A 29 2.74 -12.24 8.80
N GLU A 30 3.23 -11.52 9.79
CA GLU A 30 2.41 -10.64 10.62
C GLU A 30 2.81 -9.20 10.37
N ILE A 31 1.83 -8.36 10.00
CA ILE A 31 2.08 -6.97 9.60
C ILE A 31 1.23 -6.00 10.41
N GLU A 32 1.67 -4.75 10.42
CA GLU A 32 0.88 -3.61 10.81
C GLU A 32 0.43 -2.89 9.54
N ALA A 33 -0.87 -2.62 9.42
CA ALA A 33 -1.42 -1.87 8.30
C ALA A 33 -1.79 -0.45 8.76
N THR A 34 -1.83 0.49 7.83
CA THR A 34 -2.21 1.87 8.11
C THR A 34 -3.52 2.20 7.40
N GLU A 35 -4.47 2.75 8.16
CA GLU A 35 -5.70 3.32 7.65
C GLU A 35 -5.56 4.84 7.58
N CYS A 36 -5.78 5.42 6.39
CA CYS A 36 -5.64 6.86 6.15
C CYS A 36 -7.01 7.51 5.99
N THR A 37 -7.20 8.67 6.64
CA THR A 37 -8.48 9.40 6.60
C THR A 37 -8.62 10.34 5.43
N CYS A 38 -7.61 10.47 4.55
CA CYS A 38 -7.70 11.35 3.40
C CYS A 38 -8.87 10.96 2.48
N SER A 39 -9.29 11.91 1.63
CA SER A 39 -10.50 11.72 0.83
C SER A 39 -10.46 10.50 -0.08
N ILE A 40 -9.33 10.26 -0.73
CA ILE A 40 -9.23 9.14 -1.66
C ILE A 40 -9.09 7.80 -0.95
N CYS A 41 -8.28 7.72 0.11
CA CYS A 41 -8.10 6.47 0.86
C CYS A 41 -9.40 6.04 1.54
N ARG A 42 -10.14 7.00 2.09
CA ARG A 42 -11.43 6.73 2.72
C ARG A 42 -12.44 6.17 1.71
N LYS A 43 -12.52 6.79 0.53
CA LYS A 43 -13.46 6.36 -0.52
C LYS A 43 -13.08 5.02 -1.12
N ALA A 44 -11.79 4.76 -1.27
CA ALA A 44 -11.28 3.51 -1.82
C ALA A 44 -11.32 2.34 -0.83
N GLY A 45 -11.47 2.61 0.47
CA GLY A 45 -11.40 1.56 1.49
C GLY A 45 -10.02 0.93 1.56
N TYR A 46 -8.98 1.72 1.44
CA TYR A 46 -7.61 1.26 1.25
C TYR A 46 -6.88 1.08 2.59
N LEU A 47 -6.26 -0.08 2.79
CA LEU A 47 -5.36 -0.34 3.92
C LEU A 47 -3.92 -0.37 3.42
N HIS A 48 -3.06 0.48 3.98
CA HIS A 48 -1.71 0.67 3.49
C HIS A 48 -0.69 -0.26 4.13
N LEU A 49 0.16 -0.84 3.28
CA LEU A 49 1.46 -1.38 3.66
C LEU A 49 2.49 -0.69 2.77
N ILE A 50 3.23 0.27 3.33
CA ILE A 50 4.18 1.08 2.57
C ILE A 50 5.56 0.44 2.66
N VAL A 51 6.18 0.19 1.50
CA VAL A 51 7.47 -0.47 1.41
C VAL A 51 8.40 0.29 0.46
N PRO A 52 9.73 0.18 0.64
CA PRO A 52 10.67 0.69 -0.36
C PRO A 52 10.58 -0.11 -1.66
N ALA A 53 10.96 0.51 -2.78
CA ALA A 53 10.81 -0.08 -4.11
C ALA A 53 11.37 -1.51 -4.26
N PRO A 54 12.55 -1.84 -3.69
CA PRO A 54 13.08 -3.22 -3.81
C PRO A 54 12.21 -4.30 -3.17
N ARG A 55 11.27 -3.93 -2.33
CA ARG A 55 10.37 -4.88 -1.66
C ARG A 55 9.04 -5.04 -2.38
N PHE A 56 8.91 -4.51 -3.57
CA PHE A 56 7.70 -4.60 -4.39
C PHE A 56 8.06 -5.09 -5.80
N ARG A 57 7.25 -5.99 -6.35
CA ARG A 57 7.37 -6.47 -7.73
C ARG A 57 6.01 -6.48 -8.40
N LEU A 58 5.90 -5.79 -9.52
CA LEU A 58 4.73 -5.92 -10.39
C LEU A 58 4.98 -7.09 -11.33
N LEU A 59 4.16 -8.14 -11.24
CA LEU A 59 4.35 -9.36 -12.01
C LEU A 59 3.64 -9.30 -13.36
N THR A 60 2.40 -8.81 -13.38
CA THR A 60 1.59 -8.69 -14.60
C THR A 60 0.73 -7.45 -14.53
N GLY A 61 0.27 -7.00 -15.68
CA GLY A 61 -0.75 -5.97 -15.77
C GLY A 61 -0.25 -4.54 -15.86
N GLU A 62 1.02 -4.32 -16.14
CA GLU A 62 1.56 -2.97 -16.33
C GLU A 62 0.73 -2.18 -17.35
N ASN A 63 0.34 -2.82 -18.44
CA ASN A 63 -0.45 -2.21 -19.51
C ASN A 63 -1.94 -2.09 -19.19
N GLN A 64 -2.37 -2.64 -18.06
CA GLN A 64 -3.76 -2.60 -17.60
C GLN A 64 -3.99 -1.57 -16.51
N LEU A 65 -2.98 -0.77 -16.18
CA LEU A 65 -3.09 0.24 -15.13
C LEU A 65 -3.50 1.58 -15.70
N THR A 66 -4.43 2.24 -15.01
CA THR A 66 -4.74 3.64 -15.19
C THR A 66 -4.21 4.40 -13.99
N THR A 67 -3.71 5.62 -14.19
CA THR A 67 -3.15 6.44 -13.11
C THR A 67 -3.98 7.69 -12.93
N TYR A 68 -4.41 7.92 -11.70
CA TYR A 68 -5.09 9.13 -11.28
C TYR A 68 -4.19 9.93 -10.35
N SER A 69 -4.06 11.23 -10.61
CA SER A 69 -3.29 12.14 -9.76
C SER A 69 -4.11 13.40 -9.52
N PHE A 70 -3.94 14.00 -8.35
CA PHE A 70 -4.62 15.24 -7.98
C PHE A 70 -3.75 16.04 -7.01
N ASN A 71 -4.16 17.26 -6.70
CA ASN A 71 -3.43 18.14 -5.78
C ASN A 71 -2.00 18.40 -6.28
N THR A 72 -0.98 18.01 -5.53
CA THR A 72 0.42 18.19 -5.93
C THR A 72 0.85 17.29 -7.07
N GLY A 73 0.09 16.22 -7.37
CA GLY A 73 0.46 15.23 -8.39
C GLY A 73 1.60 14.31 -7.98
N THR A 74 2.10 14.41 -6.75
CA THR A 74 3.20 13.57 -6.26
C THR A 74 2.76 12.11 -6.13
N ALA A 75 1.58 11.87 -5.56
CA ALA A 75 1.04 10.53 -5.45
C ALA A 75 0.52 10.05 -6.81
N LYS A 76 0.83 8.81 -7.15
CA LYS A 76 0.39 8.16 -8.38
C LYS A 76 -0.56 7.02 -8.04
N HIS A 77 -1.85 7.27 -8.14
CA HIS A 77 -2.89 6.32 -7.77
C HIS A 77 -3.18 5.40 -8.95
N HIS A 78 -2.50 4.27 -8.99
CA HIS A 78 -2.70 3.26 -10.03
C HIS A 78 -3.90 2.39 -9.69
N PHE A 79 -4.68 2.03 -10.68
CA PHE A 79 -5.79 1.08 -10.52
C PHE A 79 -5.98 0.28 -11.81
N CYS A 80 -6.58 -0.90 -11.69
CA CYS A 80 -6.84 -1.75 -12.83
C CYS A 80 -7.88 -1.10 -13.75
N SER A 81 -7.55 -0.97 -15.03
CA SER A 81 -8.47 -0.40 -16.03
C SER A 81 -9.68 -1.29 -16.30
N VAL A 82 -9.57 -2.59 -15.99
CA VAL A 82 -10.63 -3.58 -16.26
C VAL A 82 -11.62 -3.66 -15.10
N CYS A 83 -11.13 -3.87 -13.87
CA CYS A 83 -12.02 -4.05 -12.71
C CYS A 83 -12.07 -2.85 -11.76
N GLY A 84 -11.22 -1.85 -11.95
CA GLY A 84 -11.24 -0.64 -11.14
C GLY A 84 -10.58 -0.75 -9.77
N ILE A 85 -10.05 -1.90 -9.42
CA ILE A 85 -9.46 -2.11 -8.08
C ILE A 85 -8.08 -1.49 -7.99
N LYS A 86 -7.86 -0.71 -6.93
CA LYS A 86 -6.59 -0.08 -6.59
C LYS A 86 -5.81 -1.01 -5.68
N SER A 87 -4.89 -1.79 -6.26
CA SER A 87 -4.13 -2.78 -5.52
C SER A 87 -2.81 -2.25 -4.99
N PHE A 88 -2.25 -1.22 -5.62
CA PHE A 88 -1.04 -0.53 -5.15
C PHE A 88 -0.99 0.87 -5.75
N TYR A 89 -0.14 1.74 -5.17
CA TYR A 89 0.10 3.07 -5.72
C TYR A 89 1.42 3.65 -5.19
N VAL A 90 1.83 4.78 -5.75
CA VAL A 90 2.99 5.52 -5.26
C VAL A 90 2.50 6.62 -4.31
N PRO A 91 2.77 6.50 -3.00
CA PRO A 91 2.23 7.45 -2.02
C PRO A 91 3.00 8.76 -1.98
N ARG A 92 2.32 9.82 -1.56
CA ARG A 92 2.92 11.13 -1.36
C ARG A 92 4.02 11.10 -0.29
N SER A 93 3.82 10.28 0.74
CA SER A 93 4.76 10.17 1.86
C SER A 93 6.05 9.41 1.49
N LYS A 94 6.03 8.64 0.40
CA LYS A 94 7.20 7.87 -0.05
C LYS A 94 7.20 7.79 -1.57
N PRO A 95 7.62 8.89 -2.26
CA PRO A 95 7.58 8.93 -3.73
C PRO A 95 8.52 7.92 -4.42
N ASP A 96 9.50 7.41 -3.72
CA ASP A 96 10.45 6.41 -4.21
C ASP A 96 10.07 4.97 -3.80
N GLY A 97 8.89 4.78 -3.28
CA GLY A 97 8.41 3.47 -2.82
C GLY A 97 7.00 3.20 -3.30
N TYR A 98 6.37 2.20 -2.66
CA TYR A 98 5.02 1.77 -3.00
C TYR A 98 4.19 1.57 -1.76
N SER A 99 2.89 1.84 -1.87
CA SER A 99 1.90 1.40 -0.90
C SER A 99 1.10 0.27 -1.53
N VAL A 100 1.04 -0.84 -0.83
CA VAL A 100 0.24 -2.01 -1.23
C VAL A 100 -1.07 -1.96 -0.46
N ASN A 101 -2.17 -2.23 -1.15
CA ASN A 101 -3.46 -2.40 -0.48
C ASN A 101 -3.50 -3.80 0.15
N VAL A 102 -3.46 -3.83 1.48
CA VAL A 102 -3.47 -5.10 2.23
C VAL A 102 -4.70 -5.93 1.90
N ARG A 103 -5.83 -5.27 1.59
CA ARG A 103 -7.08 -5.94 1.19
C ARG A 103 -6.97 -6.66 -0.15
N CYS A 104 -5.94 -6.35 -0.93
CA CYS A 104 -5.67 -7.00 -2.22
C CYS A 104 -4.64 -8.11 -2.14
N LEU A 105 -4.06 -8.37 -0.97
CA LEU A 105 -3.24 -9.56 -0.76
C LEU A 105 -4.15 -10.80 -0.80
N ASP A 106 -3.63 -11.87 -1.38
CA ASP A 106 -4.38 -13.12 -1.45
C ASP A 106 -4.66 -13.65 -0.04
N GLU A 107 -5.74 -14.37 0.10
CA GLU A 107 -6.16 -14.91 1.39
C GLU A 107 -5.06 -15.79 2.00
N GLY A 108 -4.79 -15.59 3.28
CA GLY A 108 -3.80 -16.37 4.01
C GLY A 108 -2.36 -15.93 3.84
N GLN A 109 -2.08 -14.87 3.05
CA GLN A 109 -0.71 -14.41 2.84
C GLN A 109 -0.13 -13.71 4.09
N VAL A 110 -0.92 -12.92 4.77
CA VAL A 110 -0.49 -12.16 5.96
C VAL A 110 -1.57 -12.19 7.03
N ARG A 111 -1.17 -11.91 8.27
CA ARG A 111 -2.08 -11.60 9.37
C ARG A 111 -1.87 -10.14 9.78
N VAL A 112 -2.93 -9.37 9.81
CA VAL A 112 -2.86 -7.98 10.27
C VAL A 112 -2.94 -7.97 11.79
N ALA A 113 -1.83 -7.68 12.45
CA ALA A 113 -1.74 -7.65 13.90
C ALA A 113 -2.29 -6.36 14.49
N ARG A 114 -2.20 -5.27 13.73
CA ARG A 114 -2.60 -3.95 14.19
C ARG A 114 -2.92 -3.07 13.00
N ILE A 115 -3.93 -2.20 13.16
CA ILE A 115 -4.24 -1.14 12.20
C ILE A 115 -3.98 0.19 12.89
N ALA A 116 -3.02 0.96 12.37
CA ALA A 116 -2.70 2.31 12.84
C ALA A 116 -3.47 3.33 12.03
N LEU A 117 -4.00 4.36 12.67
CA LEU A 117 -4.71 5.43 11.99
C LEU A 117 -3.74 6.57 11.65
N PHE A 118 -3.75 6.99 10.39
CA PHE A 118 -3.04 8.17 9.92
C PHE A 118 -4.06 9.22 9.46
N ASP A 119 -4.02 10.43 10.05
CA ASP A 119 -4.95 11.48 9.70
C ASP A 119 -4.51 12.20 8.43
N GLY A 120 -4.72 11.57 7.28
CA GLY A 120 -4.38 12.12 5.98
C GLY A 120 -5.25 13.29 5.54
N LYS A 121 -6.40 13.50 6.21
CA LYS A 121 -7.23 14.69 6.02
C LYS A 121 -6.48 15.95 6.44
N HIS A 122 -5.63 15.85 7.46
CA HIS A 122 -4.74 16.89 7.94
C HIS A 122 -3.29 16.45 7.73
N TRP A 123 -2.94 16.20 6.47
CA TRP A 123 -1.73 15.48 6.09
C TRP A 123 -0.44 16.08 6.65
N GLU A 124 -0.28 17.40 6.56
CA GLU A 124 0.96 18.05 7.01
C GLU A 124 1.15 17.94 8.51
N GLU A 125 0.09 18.13 9.29
CA GLU A 125 0.11 17.90 10.73
C GLU A 125 0.42 16.48 11.10
N ALA A 126 -0.24 15.53 10.44
CA ALA A 126 -0.05 14.11 10.68
C ALA A 126 1.37 13.67 10.36
N MET A 127 1.98 14.16 9.30
CA MET A 127 3.37 13.86 8.95
C MET A 127 4.34 14.42 9.99
N THR A 128 4.05 15.58 10.56
CA THR A 128 4.88 16.16 11.62
C THR A 128 4.90 15.29 12.86
N THR A 129 3.73 14.72 13.24
CA THR A 129 3.62 13.91 14.45
C THR A 129 4.10 12.48 14.27
N ARG A 130 4.15 11.96 13.04
CA ARG A 130 4.55 10.57 12.79
C ARG A 130 6.00 10.42 12.34
N VAL A 131 6.82 11.43 12.57
CA VAL A 131 8.24 11.41 12.15
C VAL A 131 9.00 10.21 12.69
N LEU A 132 8.56 9.66 13.83
CA LEU A 132 9.18 8.50 14.47
C LEU A 132 8.66 7.15 13.96
N ASP A 133 7.66 7.15 13.11
CA ASP A 133 7.04 5.92 12.57
C ASP A 133 7.65 5.49 11.23
N VAL A 134 8.65 6.18 10.81
CA VAL A 134 9.29 5.95 9.50
C VAL A 134 10.10 4.69 9.48
#